data_c2e5e359346612e68d7e00fdb0b598f7
#
_entry.id   c2e5e359346612e68d7e00fdb0b598f7
#
_cell.length_a   1.000
_cell.length_b   1.000
_cell.length_c   1.000
_cell.angle_alpha   90.00
_cell.angle_beta   90.00
_cell.angle_gamma   90.00
#
_symmetry.space_group_name_H-M   'P 1'
#
loop_
_entity.id
_entity.type
_entity.pdbx_description
1 polymer ?
#
loop_
_entity_poly.entity_id
_entity_poly.type
_entity_poly.pdbx_seq_one_letter_code
_entity_poly.pdbx_strand_id
1 'polypeptide(L)'
;MIDPDIFSAEDLVSNPEKFSSIEPAIRLGVIGDPVAHSRSPVFQNAALAACGIPARYTRLHVPPERFVDAVRALPRAGFLGANVTIPHKAAALAVVDEADDYARASGSVNTIVVSGGKLHGFNTDGPGLVRAIREEFSVDVRDLRVVLLGAGGGAGRAIAVQCARERCERLVLVNRSVEKIQALKNDLSPFFHSEHLSGPVERLVAIPFEDEALRHELENA
;
A
#
# COMPACT_ATOMS: atom_id res chain seq x y z
N MET A 1 4.36 -20.01 22.53
CA MET A 1 3.29 -19.13 23.05
C MET A 1 2.72 -18.35 21.88
N ILE A 2 1.41 -18.40 21.66
CA ILE A 2 0.73 -17.57 20.67
C ILE A 2 0.72 -16.14 21.22
N ASP A 3 1.20 -15.18 20.46
CA ASP A 3 1.17 -13.76 20.83
C ASP A 3 -0.31 -13.36 21.05
N PRO A 4 -0.70 -12.88 22.26
CA PRO A 4 -2.09 -12.56 22.59
C PRO A 4 -2.66 -11.41 21.73
N ASP A 5 -1.83 -10.71 20.96
CA ASP A 5 -2.20 -9.61 20.10
C ASP A 5 -2.32 -10.02 18.62
N ILE A 6 -2.34 -11.32 18.31
CA ILE A 6 -2.57 -11.86 16.97
C ILE A 6 -3.88 -12.64 16.94
N PHE A 7 -4.78 -12.23 16.07
CA PHE A 7 -6.05 -12.88 15.81
C PHE A 7 -6.06 -13.51 14.42
N SER A 8 -6.84 -14.57 14.27
CA SER A 8 -6.94 -15.32 13.01
C SER A 8 -8.12 -14.87 12.15
N ALA A 9 -8.14 -15.33 10.89
CA ALA A 9 -9.31 -15.22 10.04
C ALA A 9 -10.56 -15.87 10.66
N GLU A 10 -10.38 -17.00 11.38
CA GLU A 10 -11.47 -17.70 12.04
C GLU A 10 -12.10 -16.86 13.18
N ASP A 11 -11.29 -16.12 13.93
CA ASP A 11 -11.79 -15.19 14.94
C ASP A 11 -12.71 -14.15 14.32
N LEU A 12 -12.36 -13.59 13.14
CA LEU A 12 -13.19 -12.62 12.44
C LEU A 12 -14.51 -13.22 11.91
N VAL A 13 -14.44 -14.43 11.36
CA VAL A 13 -15.56 -15.05 10.64
C VAL A 13 -16.53 -15.72 11.59
N SER A 14 -16.02 -16.44 12.61
CA SER A 14 -16.84 -17.31 13.46
C SER A 14 -17.07 -16.76 14.87
N ASN A 15 -16.21 -15.86 15.34
CA ASN A 15 -16.26 -15.32 16.70
C ASN A 15 -16.16 -13.79 16.73
N PRO A 16 -16.97 -13.05 15.95
CA PRO A 16 -16.83 -11.60 15.79
C PRO A 16 -17.01 -10.80 17.09
N GLU A 17 -17.79 -11.31 18.05
CA GLU A 17 -18.01 -10.69 19.37
C GLU A 17 -16.75 -10.61 20.24
N LYS A 18 -15.75 -11.47 19.97
CA LYS A 18 -14.47 -11.49 20.67
C LYS A 18 -13.76 -10.13 20.64
N PHE A 19 -13.89 -9.40 19.55
CA PHE A 19 -13.23 -8.09 19.37
C PHE A 19 -13.87 -6.98 20.19
N SER A 20 -15.18 -7.04 20.42
CA SER A 20 -15.90 -6.07 21.26
C SER A 20 -15.85 -6.41 22.75
N SER A 21 -15.51 -7.65 23.12
CA SER A 21 -15.39 -8.07 24.53
C SER A 21 -14.08 -7.66 25.20
N ILE A 22 -13.13 -7.17 24.43
CA ILE A 22 -11.82 -6.68 24.91
C ILE A 22 -11.93 -5.18 25.22
N GLU A 23 -11.32 -4.72 26.30
CA GLU A 23 -11.35 -3.30 26.71
C GLU A 23 -9.95 -2.67 26.61
N PRO A 24 -9.73 -1.58 25.84
CA PRO A 24 -10.65 -0.99 24.86
C PRO A 24 -10.94 -1.95 23.69
N ALA A 25 -12.13 -1.84 23.11
CA ALA A 25 -12.55 -2.72 22.02
C ALA A 25 -11.59 -2.66 20.80
N ILE A 26 -11.33 -3.82 20.21
CA ILE A 26 -10.53 -3.89 18.98
C ILE A 26 -11.39 -3.43 17.81
N ARG A 27 -11.02 -2.30 17.22
CA ARG A 27 -11.73 -1.67 16.10
C ARG A 27 -10.90 -1.48 14.85
N LEU A 28 -9.59 -1.71 14.96
CA LEU A 28 -8.63 -1.49 13.88
C LEU A 28 -7.61 -2.63 13.85
N GLY A 29 -6.99 -2.86 12.71
CA GLY A 29 -5.97 -3.89 12.62
C GLY A 29 -5.16 -3.85 11.33
N VAL A 30 -4.13 -4.69 11.26
CA VAL A 30 -3.38 -4.97 10.03
C VAL A 30 -3.58 -6.43 9.63
N ILE A 31 -4.03 -6.61 8.39
CA ILE A 31 -4.25 -7.92 7.75
C ILE A 31 -3.02 -8.28 6.93
N GLY A 32 -2.46 -9.47 7.14
CA GLY A 32 -1.30 -9.96 6.38
C GLY A 32 -0.98 -11.42 6.65
N ASP A 33 -0.06 -11.97 5.82
CA ASP A 33 0.48 -13.33 5.98
C ASP A 33 1.92 -13.39 5.42
N PRO A 34 2.95 -13.50 6.30
CA PRO A 34 2.90 -13.42 7.76
C PRO A 34 2.71 -11.99 8.27
N VAL A 35 2.13 -11.82 9.46
CA VAL A 35 1.88 -10.50 10.07
C VAL A 35 2.48 -10.33 11.47
N ALA A 36 2.99 -11.42 12.07
CA ALA A 36 3.47 -11.44 13.45
C ALA A 36 4.57 -10.39 13.75
N HIS A 37 5.44 -10.11 12.77
CA HIS A 37 6.54 -9.14 12.90
C HIS A 37 6.10 -7.67 12.70
N SER A 38 4.83 -7.42 12.35
CA SER A 38 4.36 -6.06 12.12
C SER A 38 4.45 -5.19 13.38
N ARG A 39 5.04 -4.01 13.23
CA ARG A 39 5.14 -3.00 14.31
C ARG A 39 3.95 -2.03 14.31
N SER A 40 3.01 -2.17 13.36
CA SER A 40 1.84 -1.29 13.27
C SER A 40 1.05 -1.16 14.57
N PRO A 41 0.77 -2.23 15.35
CA PRO A 41 0.05 -2.09 16.61
C PRO A 41 0.78 -1.20 17.63
N VAL A 42 2.11 -1.19 17.63
CA VAL A 42 2.89 -0.39 18.60
C VAL A 42 2.65 1.10 18.41
N PHE A 43 2.82 1.61 17.19
CA PHE A 43 2.66 3.06 16.95
C PHE A 43 1.20 3.48 16.79
N GLN A 44 0.33 2.60 16.25
CA GLN A 44 -1.10 2.91 16.11
C GLN A 44 -1.80 2.99 17.47
N ASN A 45 -1.51 2.06 18.39
CA ASN A 45 -2.08 2.12 19.73
C ASN A 45 -1.55 3.33 20.53
N ALA A 46 -0.29 3.70 20.36
CA ALA A 46 0.25 4.94 20.95
C ALA A 46 -0.46 6.19 20.38
N ALA A 47 -0.74 6.23 19.08
CA ALA A 47 -1.47 7.32 18.46
C ALA A 47 -2.93 7.38 18.95
N LEU A 48 -3.62 6.25 19.01
CA LEU A 48 -4.99 6.17 19.54
C LEU A 48 -5.07 6.71 20.99
N ALA A 49 -4.13 6.29 21.84
CA ALA A 49 -4.03 6.78 23.22
C ALA A 49 -3.77 8.29 23.28
N ALA A 50 -2.84 8.80 22.48
CA ALA A 50 -2.53 10.23 22.44
C ALA A 50 -3.69 11.08 21.95
N CYS A 51 -4.53 10.54 21.07
CA CYS A 51 -5.76 11.19 20.59
C CYS A 51 -6.98 10.98 21.49
N GLY A 52 -6.87 10.22 22.59
CA GLY A 52 -8.00 9.90 23.46
C GLY A 52 -9.08 9.03 22.80
N ILE A 53 -8.73 8.25 21.76
CA ILE A 53 -9.66 7.39 21.04
C ILE A 53 -9.74 6.03 21.75
N PRO A 54 -10.92 5.63 22.29
CA PRO A 54 -11.08 4.39 23.03
C PRO A 54 -11.22 3.19 22.09
N ALA A 55 -10.17 2.89 21.35
CA ALA A 55 -10.10 1.77 20.41
C ALA A 55 -8.72 1.11 20.48
N ARG A 56 -8.65 -0.15 20.07
CA ARG A 56 -7.41 -0.92 19.96
C ARG A 56 -7.14 -1.36 18.54
N TYR A 57 -5.87 -1.34 18.18
CA TYR A 57 -5.34 -1.82 16.90
C TYR A 57 -4.60 -3.14 17.13
N THR A 58 -4.82 -4.16 16.28
CA THR A 58 -4.25 -5.50 16.42
C THR A 58 -3.64 -6.04 15.12
N ARG A 59 -3.06 -7.24 15.19
CA ARG A 59 -2.63 -8.03 14.03
C ARG A 59 -3.70 -9.06 13.68
N LEU A 60 -4.00 -9.19 12.39
CA LEU A 60 -4.95 -10.15 11.84
C LEU A 60 -4.19 -11.07 10.87
N HIS A 61 -3.84 -12.26 11.34
CA HIS A 61 -3.21 -13.29 10.51
C HIS A 61 -4.27 -13.93 9.63
N VAL A 62 -4.18 -13.68 8.35
CA VAL A 62 -5.17 -14.11 7.37
C VAL A 62 -4.44 -14.72 6.18
N PRO A 63 -4.49 -16.06 6.00
CA PRO A 63 -3.92 -16.69 4.81
C PRO A 63 -4.72 -16.35 3.55
N PRO A 64 -4.12 -16.44 2.36
CA PRO A 64 -4.72 -15.97 1.11
C PRO A 64 -6.11 -16.55 0.81
N GLU A 65 -6.32 -17.83 1.08
CA GLU A 65 -7.60 -18.54 0.84
C GLU A 65 -8.74 -18.08 1.75
N ARG A 66 -8.42 -17.41 2.88
CA ARG A 66 -9.42 -16.89 3.83
C ARG A 66 -9.60 -15.37 3.73
N PHE A 67 -8.86 -14.72 2.84
CA PHE A 67 -8.79 -13.25 2.79
C PHE A 67 -10.15 -12.61 2.50
N VAL A 68 -10.88 -13.10 1.52
CA VAL A 68 -12.19 -12.56 1.13
C VAL A 68 -13.19 -12.64 2.28
N ASP A 69 -13.29 -13.80 2.92
CA ASP A 69 -14.20 -14.03 4.04
C ASP A 69 -13.86 -13.14 5.24
N ALA A 70 -12.56 -13.03 5.56
CA ALA A 70 -12.08 -12.21 6.66
C ALA A 70 -12.38 -10.71 6.44
N VAL A 71 -12.13 -10.19 5.24
CA VAL A 71 -12.39 -8.78 4.91
C VAL A 71 -13.90 -8.49 4.92
N ARG A 72 -14.72 -9.37 4.37
CA ARG A 72 -16.20 -9.24 4.40
C ARG A 72 -16.78 -9.37 5.81
N ALA A 73 -16.05 -9.96 6.75
CA ALA A 73 -16.48 -10.06 8.14
C ALA A 73 -16.19 -8.80 8.96
N LEU A 74 -15.30 -7.90 8.53
CA LEU A 74 -14.91 -6.68 9.27
C LEU A 74 -16.10 -5.85 9.77
N PRO A 75 -17.14 -5.54 8.97
CA PRO A 75 -18.28 -4.74 9.45
C PRO A 75 -19.00 -5.39 10.62
N ARG A 76 -19.31 -6.70 10.51
CA ARG A 76 -20.04 -7.42 11.58
C ARG A 76 -19.19 -7.66 12.83
N ALA A 77 -17.85 -7.71 12.70
CA ALA A 77 -16.92 -7.79 13.81
C ALA A 77 -16.69 -6.41 14.48
N GLY A 78 -17.36 -5.37 13.99
CA GLY A 78 -17.33 -4.02 14.56
C GLY A 78 -16.05 -3.26 14.26
N PHE A 79 -15.29 -3.64 13.24
CA PHE A 79 -14.12 -2.87 12.81
C PHE A 79 -14.53 -1.57 12.12
N LEU A 80 -13.79 -0.51 12.39
CA LEU A 80 -13.85 0.77 11.67
C LEU A 80 -13.01 0.75 10.40
N GLY A 81 -12.03 -0.15 10.35
CA GLY A 81 -11.17 -0.35 9.21
C GLY A 81 -9.97 -1.23 9.51
N ALA A 82 -9.19 -1.50 8.46
CA ALA A 82 -7.97 -2.26 8.58
C ALA A 82 -6.92 -1.82 7.54
N ASN A 83 -5.64 -1.86 7.91
CA ASN A 83 -4.59 -1.85 6.92
C ASN A 83 -4.40 -3.23 6.30
N VAL A 84 -3.96 -3.25 5.06
CA VAL A 84 -3.68 -4.48 4.32
C VAL A 84 -2.21 -4.49 3.89
N THR A 85 -1.50 -5.57 4.20
CA THR A 85 -0.12 -5.76 3.78
C THR A 85 0.05 -7.02 2.93
N ILE A 86 1.28 -7.44 2.71
CA ILE A 86 1.63 -8.64 1.93
C ILE A 86 0.88 -9.87 2.48
N PRO A 87 0.34 -10.72 1.59
CA PRO A 87 0.34 -10.64 0.12
C PRO A 87 -0.93 -10.01 -0.47
N HIS A 88 -1.78 -9.38 0.33
CA HIS A 88 -3.20 -9.17 0.07
C HIS A 88 -3.57 -7.86 -0.64
N LYS A 89 -2.66 -6.89 -0.81
CA LYS A 89 -2.99 -5.55 -1.31
C LYS A 89 -3.72 -5.55 -2.67
N ALA A 90 -3.33 -6.44 -3.59
CA ALA A 90 -4.00 -6.56 -4.89
C ALA A 90 -5.38 -7.24 -4.75
N ALA A 91 -5.49 -8.29 -3.93
CA ALA A 91 -6.76 -8.96 -3.67
C ALA A 91 -7.77 -8.03 -2.97
N ALA A 92 -7.29 -7.13 -2.11
CA ALA A 92 -8.13 -6.16 -1.42
C ALA A 92 -8.87 -5.23 -2.38
N LEU A 93 -8.24 -4.82 -3.49
CA LEU A 93 -8.90 -4.01 -4.51
C LEU A 93 -10.12 -4.72 -5.15
N ALA A 94 -10.06 -6.04 -5.29
CA ALA A 94 -11.16 -6.82 -5.85
C ALA A 94 -12.29 -7.11 -4.84
N VAL A 95 -12.04 -6.93 -3.54
CA VAL A 95 -12.99 -7.28 -2.47
C VAL A 95 -13.75 -6.06 -1.95
N VAL A 96 -13.16 -4.88 -1.94
CA VAL A 96 -13.81 -3.66 -1.46
C VAL A 96 -15.00 -3.27 -2.35
N ASP A 97 -16.02 -2.65 -1.76
CA ASP A 97 -17.21 -2.24 -2.49
C ASP A 97 -16.93 -1.00 -3.36
N GLU A 98 -16.07 -0.13 -2.87
CA GLU A 98 -15.64 1.09 -3.56
C GLU A 98 -14.13 1.29 -3.33
N ALA A 99 -13.43 1.77 -4.34
CA ALA A 99 -12.02 2.15 -4.21
C ALA A 99 -11.81 3.57 -4.76
N ASP A 100 -10.88 4.32 -4.21
CA ASP A 100 -10.54 5.62 -4.77
C ASP A 100 -9.75 5.50 -6.09
N ASP A 101 -9.62 6.60 -6.80
CA ASP A 101 -8.96 6.63 -8.12
C ASP A 101 -7.48 6.27 -8.02
N TYR A 102 -6.86 6.56 -6.89
CA TYR A 102 -5.46 6.22 -6.69
C TYR A 102 -5.26 4.71 -6.42
N ALA A 103 -6.10 4.11 -5.59
CA ALA A 103 -6.08 2.66 -5.34
C ALA A 103 -6.33 1.89 -6.65
N ARG A 104 -7.28 2.35 -7.47
CA ARG A 104 -7.52 1.76 -8.80
C ARG A 104 -6.31 1.88 -9.72
N ALA A 105 -5.71 3.05 -9.84
CA ALA A 105 -4.54 3.28 -10.68
C ALA A 105 -3.31 2.48 -10.20
N SER A 106 -3.11 2.39 -8.88
CA SER A 106 -2.02 1.61 -8.29
C SER A 106 -2.25 0.10 -8.35
N GLY A 107 -3.49 -0.35 -8.63
CA GLY A 107 -3.85 -1.76 -8.65
C GLY A 107 -3.81 -2.43 -7.27
N SER A 108 -3.92 -1.66 -6.20
CA SER A 108 -3.80 -2.18 -4.84
C SER A 108 -4.46 -1.29 -3.78
N VAL A 109 -5.00 -1.92 -2.74
CA VAL A 109 -5.53 -1.28 -1.54
C VAL A 109 -4.66 -1.68 -0.35
N ASN A 110 -4.19 -0.70 0.40
CA ASN A 110 -3.47 -0.93 1.66
C ASN A 110 -4.25 -0.45 2.89
N THR A 111 -5.38 0.20 2.70
CA THR A 111 -6.23 0.74 3.76
C THR A 111 -7.69 0.52 3.40
N ILE A 112 -8.43 -0.12 4.29
CA ILE A 112 -9.87 -0.33 4.18
C ILE A 112 -10.56 0.47 5.29
N VAL A 113 -11.56 1.25 4.93
CA VAL A 113 -12.45 1.94 5.87
C VAL A 113 -13.82 1.29 5.79
N VAL A 114 -14.41 1.00 6.94
CA VAL A 114 -15.78 0.49 7.07
C VAL A 114 -16.71 1.67 7.37
N SER A 115 -17.64 1.94 6.48
CA SER A 115 -18.62 3.02 6.64
C SER A 115 -19.97 2.61 6.06
N GLY A 116 -21.05 2.77 6.82
CA GLY A 116 -22.39 2.37 6.38
C GLY A 116 -22.52 0.88 6.03
N GLY A 117 -21.70 0.02 6.63
CA GLY A 117 -21.64 -1.41 6.33
C GLY A 117 -20.88 -1.76 5.03
N LYS A 118 -20.37 -0.78 4.30
CA LYS A 118 -19.57 -0.93 3.09
C LYS A 118 -18.08 -0.86 3.38
N LEU A 119 -17.29 -1.45 2.49
CA LEU A 119 -15.83 -1.46 2.50
C LEU A 119 -15.31 -0.46 1.45
N HIS A 120 -14.65 0.59 1.91
CA HIS A 120 -14.02 1.59 1.05
C HIS A 120 -12.51 1.39 1.06
N GLY A 121 -11.92 1.22 -0.12
CA GLY A 121 -10.51 0.93 -0.30
C GLY A 121 -9.70 2.15 -0.73
N PHE A 122 -8.55 2.32 -0.08
CA PHE A 122 -7.59 3.40 -0.35
C PHE A 122 -6.18 2.84 -0.48
N ASN A 123 -5.31 3.61 -1.11
CA ASN A 123 -3.87 3.33 -1.07
C ASN A 123 -3.11 4.57 -0.61
N THR A 124 -2.39 4.43 0.49
CA THR A 124 -1.61 5.52 1.12
C THR A 124 -0.11 5.35 0.96
N ASP A 125 0.39 4.31 0.27
CA ASP A 125 1.83 4.03 0.14
C ASP A 125 2.55 5.14 -0.63
N GLY A 126 2.05 5.52 -1.79
CA GLY A 126 2.67 6.55 -2.62
C GLY A 126 2.56 7.95 -2.03
N PRO A 127 1.36 8.44 -1.69
CA PRO A 127 1.21 9.74 -1.03
C PRO A 127 2.03 9.86 0.25
N GLY A 128 2.10 8.78 1.05
CA GLY A 128 2.89 8.72 2.27
C GLY A 128 4.39 8.86 2.00
N LEU A 129 4.92 8.17 0.99
CA LEU A 129 6.34 8.30 0.61
C LEU A 129 6.68 9.70 0.12
N VAL A 130 5.87 10.28 -0.77
CA VAL A 130 6.10 11.64 -1.29
C VAL A 130 6.10 12.66 -0.16
N ARG A 131 5.15 12.53 0.77
CA ARG A 131 5.11 13.39 1.95
C ARG A 131 6.36 13.21 2.82
N ALA A 132 6.80 11.99 3.08
CA ALA A 132 8.00 11.72 3.87
C ALA A 132 9.26 12.28 3.22
N ILE A 133 9.41 12.17 1.90
CA ILE A 133 10.53 12.77 1.15
C ILE A 133 10.53 14.30 1.32
N ARG A 134 9.37 14.92 1.18
CA ARG A 134 9.25 16.38 1.31
C ARG A 134 9.57 16.86 2.74
N GLU A 135 9.08 16.16 3.76
CA GLU A 135 9.29 16.51 5.17
C GLU A 135 10.74 16.28 5.61
N GLU A 136 11.38 15.19 5.17
CA GLU A 136 12.73 14.82 5.59
C GLU A 136 13.81 15.56 4.82
N PHE A 137 13.66 15.71 3.51
CA PHE A 137 14.71 16.25 2.64
C PHE A 137 14.41 17.65 2.11
N SER A 138 13.21 18.19 2.36
CA SER A 138 12.77 19.49 1.83
C SER A 138 12.84 19.58 0.30
N VAL A 139 12.60 18.44 -0.41
CA VAL A 139 12.58 18.35 -1.87
C VAL A 139 11.21 17.93 -2.37
N ASP A 140 10.85 18.37 -3.57
CA ASP A 140 9.63 17.90 -4.25
C ASP A 140 9.99 16.75 -5.21
N VAL A 141 9.18 15.70 -5.19
CA VAL A 141 9.37 14.54 -6.09
C VAL A 141 9.35 14.97 -7.57
N ARG A 142 8.68 16.05 -7.89
CA ARG A 142 8.66 16.65 -9.25
C ARG A 142 10.07 16.97 -9.76
N ASP A 143 10.96 17.39 -8.88
CA ASP A 143 12.32 17.82 -9.21
C ASP A 143 13.33 16.66 -9.17
N LEU A 144 12.83 15.43 -8.94
CA LEU A 144 13.70 14.26 -8.77
C LEU A 144 13.73 13.37 -10.02
N ARG A 145 14.91 12.78 -10.22
CA ARG A 145 15.14 11.63 -11.10
C ARG A 145 15.09 10.38 -10.22
N VAL A 146 14.10 9.53 -10.43
CA VAL A 146 13.78 8.42 -9.53
C VAL A 146 14.16 7.09 -10.18
N VAL A 147 14.99 6.28 -9.51
CA VAL A 147 15.24 4.88 -9.86
C VAL A 147 14.47 4.00 -8.85
N LEU A 148 13.44 3.34 -9.30
CA LEU A 148 12.52 2.56 -8.45
C LEU A 148 12.76 1.07 -8.57
N LEU A 149 13.43 0.49 -7.58
CA LEU A 149 13.67 -0.95 -7.49
C LEU A 149 12.43 -1.70 -7.00
N GLY A 150 12.05 -2.77 -7.70
CA GLY A 150 10.87 -3.56 -7.34
C GLY A 150 9.55 -2.95 -7.81
N ALA A 151 9.57 -2.13 -8.87
CA ALA A 151 8.41 -1.43 -9.40
C ALA A 151 7.23 -2.34 -9.79
N GLY A 152 7.46 -3.63 -10.06
CA GLY A 152 6.43 -4.61 -10.38
C GLY A 152 5.66 -5.18 -9.17
N GLY A 153 6.07 -4.85 -7.93
CA GLY A 153 5.38 -5.23 -6.71
C GLY A 153 4.26 -4.25 -6.32
N GLY A 154 3.37 -4.65 -5.41
CA GLY A 154 2.22 -3.82 -5.02
C GLY A 154 2.60 -2.43 -4.47
N ALA A 155 3.60 -2.34 -3.58
CA ALA A 155 4.11 -1.06 -3.09
C ALA A 155 4.88 -0.30 -4.18
N GLY A 156 5.75 -0.98 -4.93
CA GLY A 156 6.51 -0.37 -6.03
C GLY A 156 5.61 0.21 -7.10
N ARG A 157 4.56 -0.49 -7.52
CA ARG A 157 3.56 0.03 -8.47
C ARG A 157 2.87 1.27 -7.92
N ALA A 158 2.44 1.27 -6.66
CA ALA A 158 1.81 2.43 -6.04
C ALA A 158 2.75 3.65 -6.03
N ILE A 159 4.01 3.45 -5.66
CA ILE A 159 5.04 4.51 -5.69
C ILE A 159 5.25 5.03 -7.12
N ALA A 160 5.35 4.13 -8.12
CA ALA A 160 5.52 4.51 -9.52
C ALA A 160 4.35 5.38 -10.02
N VAL A 161 3.12 4.98 -9.70
CA VAL A 161 1.90 5.77 -10.03
C VAL A 161 1.95 7.15 -9.38
N GLN A 162 2.40 7.23 -8.12
CA GLN A 162 2.50 8.52 -7.44
C GLN A 162 3.58 9.42 -8.07
N CYS A 163 4.78 8.89 -8.32
CA CYS A 163 5.85 9.64 -8.99
C CYS A 163 5.40 10.16 -10.36
N ALA A 164 4.65 9.36 -11.11
CA ALA A 164 4.09 9.76 -12.39
C ALA A 164 3.03 10.87 -12.25
N ARG A 165 2.14 10.78 -11.26
CA ARG A 165 1.12 11.81 -10.96
C ARG A 165 1.75 13.14 -10.52
N GLU A 166 2.82 13.08 -9.73
CA GLU A 166 3.64 14.26 -9.35
C GLU A 166 4.47 14.78 -10.53
N ARG A 167 4.53 14.04 -11.65
CA ARG A 167 5.33 14.40 -12.84
C ARG A 167 6.82 14.57 -12.51
N CYS A 168 7.40 13.61 -11.80
CA CYS A 168 8.83 13.61 -11.51
C CYS A 168 9.66 13.83 -12.80
N GLU A 169 10.85 14.38 -12.66
CA GLU A 169 11.69 14.70 -13.82
C GLU A 169 11.96 13.47 -14.69
N ARG A 170 12.30 12.35 -14.04
CA ARG A 170 12.54 11.07 -14.70
C ARG A 170 12.13 9.91 -13.79
N LEU A 171 11.58 8.83 -14.35
CA LEU A 171 11.24 7.61 -13.63
C LEU A 171 11.81 6.39 -14.34
N VAL A 172 12.68 5.67 -13.65
CA VAL A 172 13.26 4.41 -14.10
C VAL A 172 12.62 3.28 -13.28
N LEU A 173 11.86 2.42 -13.95
CA LEU A 173 11.21 1.26 -13.36
C LEU A 173 12.15 0.06 -13.45
N VAL A 174 12.53 -0.53 -12.33
CA VAL A 174 13.44 -1.67 -12.27
C VAL A 174 12.76 -2.87 -11.63
N ASN A 175 12.77 -4.03 -12.28
CA ASN A 175 12.20 -5.25 -11.72
C ASN A 175 12.83 -6.50 -12.33
N ARG A 176 12.79 -7.64 -11.61
CA ARG A 176 13.23 -8.94 -12.14
C ARG A 176 12.31 -9.45 -13.25
N SER A 177 11.01 -9.21 -13.16
CA SER A 177 10.05 -9.53 -14.22
C SER A 177 9.82 -8.30 -15.08
N VAL A 178 10.44 -8.26 -16.25
CA VAL A 178 10.42 -7.10 -17.17
C VAL A 178 9.01 -6.87 -17.73
N GLU A 179 8.25 -7.93 -17.97
CA GLU A 179 6.87 -7.86 -18.48
C GLU A 179 5.96 -7.02 -17.60
N LYS A 180 6.10 -7.15 -16.25
CA LYS A 180 5.31 -6.40 -15.29
C LYS A 180 5.57 -4.90 -15.36
N ILE A 181 6.83 -4.51 -15.48
CA ILE A 181 7.22 -3.10 -15.57
C ILE A 181 6.97 -2.50 -16.95
N GLN A 182 6.99 -3.31 -18.00
CA GLN A 182 6.64 -2.84 -19.35
C GLN A 182 5.13 -2.51 -19.42
N ALA A 183 4.27 -3.34 -18.84
CA ALA A 183 2.85 -3.03 -18.72
C ALA A 183 2.63 -1.74 -17.91
N LEU A 184 3.33 -1.60 -16.78
CA LEU A 184 3.26 -0.40 -15.94
C LEU A 184 3.79 0.84 -16.69
N LYS A 185 4.87 0.74 -17.45
CA LYS A 185 5.39 1.81 -18.31
C LYS A 185 4.30 2.29 -19.29
N ASN A 186 3.61 1.37 -19.94
CA ASN A 186 2.52 1.72 -20.86
C ASN A 186 1.39 2.47 -20.15
N ASP A 187 0.98 2.02 -18.95
CA ASP A 187 -0.06 2.67 -18.13
C ASP A 187 0.35 4.09 -17.71
N LEU A 188 1.65 4.30 -17.42
CA LEU A 188 2.17 5.57 -16.92
C LEU A 188 2.59 6.54 -18.02
N SER A 189 2.77 6.08 -19.26
CA SER A 189 3.26 6.90 -20.36
C SER A 189 2.48 8.22 -20.56
N PRO A 190 1.13 8.30 -20.37
CA PRO A 190 0.41 9.55 -20.55
C PRO A 190 0.84 10.68 -19.59
N PHE A 191 1.41 10.37 -18.44
CA PHE A 191 1.90 11.37 -17.47
C PHE A 191 3.20 12.05 -17.93
N PHE A 192 3.95 11.42 -18.83
CA PHE A 192 5.26 11.87 -19.32
C PHE A 192 5.23 12.43 -20.74
N HIS A 193 4.08 12.37 -21.43
CA HIS A 193 3.86 12.99 -22.72
C HIS A 193 3.40 14.44 -22.51
N SER A 194 4.32 15.40 -22.48
CA SER A 194 3.98 16.82 -22.51
C SER A 194 4.74 17.52 -23.63
N GLU A 195 4.05 18.37 -24.39
CA GLU A 195 4.59 19.09 -25.56
C GLU A 195 5.75 20.07 -25.20
N HIS A 196 5.98 20.34 -23.92
CA HIS A 196 6.95 21.32 -23.46
C HIS A 196 8.26 20.75 -22.90
N LEU A 197 8.46 19.43 -22.99
CA LEU A 197 9.67 18.76 -22.48
C LEU A 197 10.37 18.00 -23.62
N SER A 198 10.82 18.74 -24.60
CA SER A 198 11.66 18.25 -25.69
C SER A 198 13.12 18.15 -25.22
N GLY A 199 13.45 17.04 -24.58
CA GLY A 199 14.83 16.62 -24.33
C GLY A 199 15.12 15.28 -25.01
N PRO A 200 16.36 14.96 -25.36
CA PRO A 200 16.73 13.72 -26.03
C PRO A 200 16.67 12.48 -25.11
N VAL A 201 16.34 12.64 -23.83
CA VAL A 201 16.33 11.59 -22.83
C VAL A 201 14.92 11.12 -22.54
N GLU A 202 14.70 9.81 -22.67
CA GLU A 202 13.43 9.18 -22.30
C GLU A 202 13.17 9.35 -20.80
N ARG A 203 12.05 9.99 -20.43
CA ARG A 203 11.72 10.32 -19.04
C ARG A 203 11.12 9.15 -18.26
N LEU A 204 10.56 8.16 -18.97
CA LEU A 204 9.98 6.95 -18.36
C LEU A 204 10.62 5.73 -18.97
N VAL A 205 11.41 5.02 -18.20
CA VAL A 205 12.22 3.87 -18.66
C VAL A 205 11.85 2.63 -17.85
N ALA A 206 11.88 1.46 -18.49
CA ALA A 206 11.73 0.16 -17.83
C ALA A 206 12.94 -0.71 -18.16
N ILE A 207 13.68 -1.12 -17.13
CA ILE A 207 14.89 -1.93 -17.28
C ILE A 207 14.85 -3.20 -16.42
N PRO A 208 15.54 -4.27 -16.84
CA PRO A 208 15.72 -5.44 -15.99
C PRO A 208 16.55 -5.10 -14.74
N PHE A 209 16.45 -5.93 -13.73
CA PHE A 209 17.31 -5.85 -12.55
C PHE A 209 18.66 -6.51 -12.88
N GLU A 210 19.50 -5.81 -13.60
CA GLU A 210 20.84 -6.25 -14.07
C GLU A 210 21.87 -5.16 -13.76
N ASP A 211 23.09 -5.57 -13.34
CA ASP A 211 24.11 -4.66 -12.82
C ASP A 211 24.52 -3.57 -13.80
N GLU A 212 24.69 -3.89 -15.08
CA GLU A 212 25.12 -2.93 -16.10
C GLU A 212 24.06 -1.87 -16.38
N ALA A 213 22.81 -2.31 -16.60
CA ALA A 213 21.68 -1.42 -16.85
C ALA A 213 21.42 -0.50 -15.64
N LEU A 214 21.48 -1.08 -14.44
CA LEU A 214 21.26 -0.32 -13.20
C LEU A 214 22.37 0.69 -12.93
N ARG A 215 23.63 0.32 -13.15
CA ARG A 215 24.78 1.23 -12.98
C ARG A 215 24.64 2.46 -13.87
N HIS A 216 24.33 2.26 -15.13
CA HIS A 216 24.14 3.35 -16.08
C HIS A 216 23.07 4.35 -15.60
N GLU A 217 21.95 3.84 -15.09
CA GLU A 217 20.85 4.70 -14.63
C GLU A 217 21.17 5.40 -13.31
N LEU A 218 21.91 4.77 -12.39
CA LEU A 218 22.31 5.37 -11.11
C LEU A 218 23.37 6.47 -11.28
N GLU A 219 24.26 6.37 -12.27
CA GLU A 219 25.24 7.41 -12.59
C GLU A 219 24.58 8.67 -13.17
N ASN A 220 23.36 8.54 -13.66
CA ASN A 220 22.59 9.61 -14.30
C ASN A 220 21.31 10.02 -13.49
N ALA A 221 21.15 9.50 -12.28
CA ALA A 221 20.02 9.78 -11.41
C ALA A 221 20.16 11.08 -10.59
#